data_700c1fe819fc9c4dce80b68628899927
#
_entry.id   700c1fe819fc9c4dce80b68628899927
#
_cell.length_a   1.000
_cell.length_b   1.000
_cell.length_c   1.000
_cell.angle_alpha   90.00
_cell.angle_beta   90.00
_cell.angle_gamma   90.00
#
_symmetry.space_group_name_H-M   'P 1'
#
loop_
_entity.id
_entity.type
_entity.pdbx_description
1 polymer ?
#
loop_
_entity_poly.entity_id
_entity_poly.type
_entity_poly.pdbx_seq_one_letter_code
_entity_poly.pdbx_strand_id
1 'polypeptide(L)'
;MKKILLCLIIALPVLASYAQNANDKKELKRCGVDEAMEQLMRRDPTIITRMQEAEKRLSQRMQERFIEQKTGINHRITSTVTIPVVVHILLPNPNIVTDADVQWQINKLNIDFAGNNADSVNAGPFAASFGHSNIQFCLAQQDPRGNPTTGIVRVSSSRTFTQNNYNLVKYAANCGDDAWDPDQYLNIWVAESADGTLGVATFPNMLPAREQGVVLALEAFGNNPVYTSPSFRLGRTAVHEIGHYFFARHIWGDGAGGCNPDFPFVPGLTGSWVDDTPAQNGPTTGCPSGTQPTGCSSPNPPGRMYQNYMDYTNDACYCMFTKNQVLRMETALELFRPSLLTSDKCNAPVVVTHDASLMNILNPGSSNVCGTPVNTMFCSGSITPRITLQNFGTTTLTSATIFAQIDNQPPVSTNWTGNLANGASVAVDLTAMPAASGNHTLKIYVTSPNGAIDGKTSNDTLTTTFTVLSAMTAPITQGFESATFPPTGWRILNTPSNSVTWQRTGLAKKSGSASAMLPFFDYSNGPNEVDYLLSSPVSIAGADSVILTFERAYQPYSLSAEFADALAVVISTDCGNTFTEVWQRSGASLATTEGINTNIFIPTAEQWAGTRLDLKPFAGSATEIIV
;
A
#
# COMPACT_ATOMS: atom_id res chain seq x y z
N MET A 1 58.84 20.05 -25.78
CA MET A 1 58.32 18.67 -25.68
C MET A 1 57.39 18.63 -24.45
N LYS A 2 56.08 18.80 -24.69
CA LYS A 2 55.06 18.72 -23.66
C LYS A 2 54.55 17.31 -23.58
N LYS A 3 54.74 16.61 -22.47
CA LYS A 3 54.14 15.30 -22.21
C LYS A 3 52.71 15.51 -21.69
N ILE A 4 51.72 15.04 -22.43
CA ILE A 4 50.31 14.94 -22.04
C ILE A 4 50.20 13.64 -21.28
N LEU A 5 49.80 13.73 -20.00
CA LEU A 5 49.45 12.59 -19.15
C LEU A 5 47.95 12.32 -19.30
N LEU A 6 47.61 11.21 -19.96
CA LEU A 6 46.24 10.73 -20.17
C LEU A 6 45.83 9.94 -18.91
N CYS A 7 44.98 10.50 -18.06
CA CYS A 7 44.38 9.76 -16.97
C CYS A 7 43.22 8.91 -17.51
N LEU A 8 43.45 7.62 -17.56
CA LEU A 8 42.40 6.63 -17.82
C LEU A 8 41.60 6.41 -16.56
N ILE A 9 40.37 6.94 -16.49
CA ILE A 9 39.43 6.62 -15.42
C ILE A 9 38.80 5.27 -15.76
N ILE A 10 39.27 4.21 -15.11
CA ILE A 10 38.61 2.89 -15.12
C ILE A 10 37.43 2.98 -14.16
N ALA A 11 36.23 3.06 -14.69
CA ALA A 11 35.01 2.87 -13.92
C ALA A 11 34.88 1.36 -13.58
N LEU A 12 35.27 1.01 -12.37
CA LEU A 12 34.92 -0.29 -11.78
C LEU A 12 33.43 -0.23 -11.39
N PRO A 13 32.61 -1.21 -11.80
CA PRO A 13 31.29 -1.35 -11.25
C PRO A 13 31.42 -1.71 -9.78
N VAL A 14 30.92 -0.87 -8.89
CA VAL A 14 30.73 -1.19 -7.48
C VAL A 14 29.61 -2.24 -7.43
N LEU A 15 30.01 -3.49 -7.40
CA LEU A 15 29.16 -4.58 -6.90
C LEU A 15 28.99 -4.31 -5.41
N ALA A 16 27.90 -3.65 -5.03
CA ALA A 16 27.44 -3.62 -3.66
C ALA A 16 27.10 -5.07 -3.27
N SER A 17 28.07 -5.74 -2.65
CA SER A 17 27.82 -6.98 -1.94
C SER A 17 26.91 -6.63 -0.75
N TYR A 18 25.65 -7.01 -0.84
CA TYR A 18 24.80 -7.17 0.34
C TYR A 18 25.42 -8.28 1.21
N ALA A 19 26.34 -7.91 2.07
CA ALA A 19 26.74 -8.74 3.17
C ALA A 19 25.60 -8.70 4.20
N GLN A 20 24.65 -9.59 4.01
CA GLN A 20 23.63 -9.90 5.00
C GLN A 20 24.34 -10.36 6.28
N ASN A 21 24.16 -9.62 7.38
CA ASN A 21 24.61 -10.04 8.70
C ASN A 21 24.00 -11.41 9.02
N ALA A 22 24.82 -12.44 9.10
CA ALA A 22 24.43 -13.85 9.16
C ALA A 22 23.92 -14.31 10.54
N ASN A 23 23.43 -13.42 11.41
CA ASN A 23 23.05 -13.80 12.79
C ASN A 23 21.61 -13.51 13.21
N ASP A 24 20.79 -12.83 12.40
CA ASP A 24 19.34 -12.76 12.65
C ASP A 24 18.60 -13.45 11.50
N LYS A 25 18.48 -14.77 11.56
CA LYS A 25 17.51 -15.48 10.72
C LYS A 25 16.13 -15.08 11.23
N LYS A 26 15.49 -14.15 10.53
CA LYS A 26 14.10 -13.80 10.69
C LYS A 26 13.26 -15.08 10.71
N GLU A 27 12.54 -15.32 11.79
CA GLU A 27 11.65 -16.48 11.90
C GLU A 27 10.48 -16.27 10.94
N LEU A 28 10.30 -17.18 9.98
CA LEU A 28 9.22 -17.08 9.01
C LEU A 28 7.93 -17.60 9.63
N LYS A 29 6.88 -16.76 9.59
CA LYS A 29 5.54 -17.07 10.07
C LYS A 29 4.62 -17.31 8.88
N ARG A 30 4.01 -18.48 8.82
CA ARG A 30 3.22 -18.92 7.66
C ARG A 30 2.07 -17.96 7.33
N CYS A 31 1.29 -17.56 8.32
CA CYS A 31 0.11 -16.74 8.15
C CYS A 31 -0.03 -15.76 9.33
N GLY A 32 -0.52 -14.55 9.07
CA GLY A 32 -0.77 -13.52 10.08
C GLY A 32 -2.26 -13.26 10.33
N VAL A 33 -3.16 -14.10 9.83
CA VAL A 33 -4.61 -13.85 9.90
C VAL A 33 -5.12 -13.87 11.35
N ASP A 34 -4.66 -14.79 12.19
CA ASP A 34 -5.13 -14.91 13.57
C ASP A 34 -4.81 -13.65 14.36
N GLU A 35 -3.56 -13.20 14.34
CA GLU A 35 -3.11 -11.99 15.05
C GLU A 35 -3.73 -10.72 14.47
N ALA A 36 -3.89 -10.67 13.14
CA ALA A 36 -4.54 -9.55 12.48
C ALA A 36 -6.02 -9.43 12.90
N MET A 37 -6.73 -10.55 13.00
CA MET A 37 -8.11 -10.60 13.46
C MET A 37 -8.24 -10.27 14.94
N GLU A 38 -7.35 -10.75 15.81
CA GLU A 38 -7.32 -10.33 17.22
C GLU A 38 -7.20 -8.83 17.38
N GLN A 39 -6.26 -8.22 16.68
CA GLN A 39 -6.07 -6.77 16.74
C GLN A 39 -7.28 -6.01 16.21
N LEU A 40 -7.85 -6.50 15.11
CA LEU A 40 -9.05 -5.90 14.52
C LEU A 40 -10.20 -5.92 15.52
N MET A 41 -10.46 -7.04 16.20
CA MET A 41 -11.49 -7.17 17.24
C MET A 41 -11.22 -6.31 18.47
N ARG A 42 -9.95 -6.09 18.83
CA ARG A 42 -9.59 -5.15 19.92
C ARG A 42 -9.87 -3.69 19.55
N ARG A 43 -9.67 -3.30 18.29
CA ARG A 43 -9.91 -1.93 17.78
C ARG A 43 -11.39 -1.66 17.52
N ASP A 44 -12.10 -2.65 16.98
CA ASP A 44 -13.52 -2.59 16.65
C ASP A 44 -14.24 -3.85 17.14
N PRO A 45 -14.79 -3.83 18.39
CA PRO A 45 -15.52 -4.97 18.93
C PRO A 45 -16.76 -5.39 18.12
N THR A 46 -17.29 -4.53 17.23
CA THR A 46 -18.42 -4.87 16.36
C THR A 46 -18.06 -5.94 15.33
N ILE A 47 -16.77 -6.15 15.05
CA ILE A 47 -16.26 -7.22 14.20
C ILE A 47 -16.72 -8.59 14.72
N ILE A 48 -16.76 -8.79 16.05
CA ILE A 48 -17.21 -10.05 16.66
C ILE A 48 -18.64 -10.36 16.22
N THR A 49 -19.54 -9.39 16.32
CA THR A 49 -20.94 -9.56 15.91
C THR A 49 -21.05 -9.81 14.40
N ARG A 50 -20.32 -9.04 13.59
CA ARG A 50 -20.29 -9.23 12.13
C ARG A 50 -19.80 -10.64 11.75
N MET A 51 -18.76 -11.14 12.42
CA MET A 51 -18.23 -12.48 12.21
C MET A 51 -19.26 -13.55 12.59
N GLN A 52 -19.94 -13.37 13.74
CA GLN A 52 -20.99 -14.29 14.19
C GLN A 52 -22.15 -14.37 13.19
N GLU A 53 -22.61 -13.23 12.70
CA GLU A 53 -23.67 -13.16 11.69
C GLU A 53 -23.25 -13.79 10.37
N ALA A 54 -22.02 -13.53 9.93
CA ALA A 54 -21.47 -14.12 8.70
C ALA A 54 -21.39 -15.65 8.81
N GLU A 55 -20.84 -16.17 9.93
CA GLU A 55 -20.78 -17.61 10.18
C GLU A 55 -22.16 -18.26 10.27
N LYS A 56 -23.10 -17.63 10.95
CA LYS A 56 -24.47 -18.13 11.02
C LYS A 56 -25.10 -18.25 9.64
N ARG A 57 -24.98 -17.22 8.80
CA ARG A 57 -25.52 -17.23 7.43
C ARG A 57 -24.83 -18.29 6.59
N LEU A 58 -23.50 -18.40 6.69
CA LEU A 58 -22.73 -19.40 5.96
C LEU A 58 -23.14 -20.82 6.37
N SER A 59 -23.20 -21.11 7.67
CA SER A 59 -23.58 -22.42 8.19
C SER A 59 -24.99 -22.84 7.75
N GLN A 60 -25.96 -21.91 7.81
CA GLN A 60 -27.32 -22.16 7.32
C GLN A 60 -27.33 -22.52 5.84
N ARG A 61 -26.63 -21.75 5.00
CA ARG A 61 -26.58 -21.99 3.56
C ARG A 61 -25.86 -23.30 3.20
N MET A 62 -24.77 -23.61 3.92
CA MET A 62 -24.06 -24.89 3.77
C MET A 62 -24.95 -26.07 4.13
N GLN A 63 -25.76 -25.97 5.19
CA GLN A 63 -26.70 -27.00 5.58
C GLN A 63 -27.79 -27.23 4.50
N GLU A 64 -28.33 -26.15 3.95
CA GLU A 64 -29.28 -26.24 2.83
C GLU A 64 -28.64 -26.95 1.65
N ARG A 65 -27.43 -26.57 1.24
CA ARG A 65 -26.71 -27.22 0.13
C ARG A 65 -26.43 -28.70 0.39
N PHE A 66 -26.14 -29.07 1.62
CA PHE A 66 -25.93 -30.47 1.98
C PHE A 66 -27.22 -31.30 1.86
N ILE A 67 -28.37 -30.73 2.23
CA ILE A 67 -29.68 -31.34 2.05
C ILE A 67 -30.03 -31.43 0.56
N GLU A 68 -29.84 -30.35 -0.18
CA GLU A 68 -30.08 -30.30 -1.63
C GLU A 68 -29.26 -31.36 -2.37
N GLN A 69 -27.99 -31.53 -2.01
CA GLN A 69 -27.12 -32.56 -2.57
C GLN A 69 -27.65 -33.98 -2.30
N LYS A 70 -28.20 -34.24 -1.09
CA LYS A 70 -28.81 -35.52 -0.75
C LYS A 70 -30.12 -35.78 -1.51
N THR A 71 -30.82 -34.74 -1.91
CA THR A 71 -32.09 -34.82 -2.67
C THR A 71 -31.87 -34.79 -4.18
N GLY A 72 -30.61 -34.80 -4.64
CA GLY A 72 -30.27 -34.82 -6.07
C GLY A 72 -30.28 -33.43 -6.73
N ILE A 73 -30.52 -32.39 -5.97
CA ILE A 73 -30.40 -31.01 -6.44
C ILE A 73 -28.93 -30.60 -6.25
N ASN A 74 -28.21 -30.35 -7.32
CA ASN A 74 -26.80 -29.97 -7.25
C ASN A 74 -26.65 -28.46 -7.42
N HIS A 75 -26.43 -27.74 -6.33
CA HIS A 75 -26.19 -26.31 -6.30
C HIS A 75 -24.68 -25.93 -6.10
N ARG A 76 -23.77 -26.88 -6.33
CA ARG A 76 -22.35 -26.54 -6.46
C ARG A 76 -22.16 -25.59 -7.65
N ILE A 77 -21.12 -24.80 -7.62
CA ILE A 77 -20.64 -24.12 -8.83
C ILE A 77 -20.33 -25.22 -9.85
N THR A 78 -21.31 -25.50 -10.74
CA THR A 78 -21.23 -26.61 -11.72
C THR A 78 -20.49 -26.19 -12.98
N SER A 79 -20.44 -24.89 -13.25
CA SER A 79 -19.65 -24.29 -14.33
C SER A 79 -18.41 -23.63 -13.76
N THR A 80 -17.34 -23.62 -14.54
CA THR A 80 -16.13 -22.86 -14.18
C THR A 80 -16.48 -21.39 -14.00
N VAL A 81 -16.11 -20.84 -12.83
CA VAL A 81 -16.18 -19.42 -12.51
C VAL A 81 -14.75 -18.89 -12.50
N THR A 82 -14.49 -17.87 -13.30
CA THR A 82 -13.16 -17.26 -13.38
C THR A 82 -13.16 -15.91 -12.67
N ILE A 83 -12.31 -15.77 -11.65
CA ILE A 83 -12.18 -14.58 -10.82
C ILE A 83 -11.04 -13.72 -11.35
N PRO A 84 -11.29 -12.45 -11.72
CA PRO A 84 -10.25 -11.54 -12.13
C PRO A 84 -9.36 -11.15 -10.96
N VAL A 85 -8.06 -11.26 -11.15
CA VAL A 85 -7.01 -10.93 -10.18
C VAL A 85 -6.24 -9.72 -10.65
N VAL A 86 -5.97 -8.79 -9.76
CA VAL A 86 -4.95 -7.76 -9.92
C VAL A 86 -3.83 -7.98 -8.91
N VAL A 87 -2.59 -7.92 -9.37
CA VAL A 87 -1.39 -8.07 -8.54
C VAL A 87 -0.66 -6.75 -8.43
N HIS A 88 -0.60 -6.20 -7.23
CA HIS A 88 0.08 -4.95 -6.88
C HIS A 88 1.48 -5.27 -6.33
N ILE A 89 2.53 -4.98 -7.07
CA ILE A 89 3.92 -5.26 -6.70
C ILE A 89 4.54 -3.99 -6.11
N LEU A 90 4.78 -4.00 -4.80
CA LEU A 90 5.27 -2.88 -4.00
C LEU A 90 6.69 -3.17 -3.51
N LEU A 91 7.69 -2.84 -4.33
CA LEU A 91 9.11 -3.12 -4.05
C LEU A 91 9.97 -1.93 -4.47
N PRO A 92 11.16 -1.74 -3.88
CA PRO A 92 12.11 -0.73 -4.36
C PRO A 92 12.44 -0.89 -5.85
N ASN A 93 12.55 -2.12 -6.30
CA ASN A 93 12.62 -2.49 -7.73
C ASN A 93 11.50 -3.49 -8.06
N PRO A 94 10.30 -3.02 -8.44
CA PRO A 94 9.15 -3.91 -8.68
C PRO A 94 9.32 -4.80 -9.92
N ASN A 95 10.30 -4.52 -10.78
CA ASN A 95 10.57 -5.33 -11.98
C ASN A 95 11.36 -6.62 -11.68
N ILE A 96 11.82 -6.83 -10.44
CA ILE A 96 12.42 -8.10 -10.03
C ILE A 96 11.41 -9.26 -10.11
N VAL A 97 10.12 -8.95 -9.92
CA VAL A 97 9.01 -9.88 -10.14
C VAL A 97 8.54 -9.69 -11.58
N THR A 98 8.83 -10.65 -12.43
CA THR A 98 8.47 -10.58 -13.86
C THR A 98 6.99 -10.90 -14.09
N ASP A 99 6.46 -10.55 -15.27
CA ASP A 99 5.11 -10.95 -15.67
C ASP A 99 4.97 -12.48 -15.72
N ALA A 100 6.04 -13.18 -16.08
CA ALA A 100 6.09 -14.64 -16.08
C ALA A 100 5.97 -15.24 -14.68
N ASP A 101 6.60 -14.62 -13.66
CA ASP A 101 6.47 -15.05 -12.27
C ASP A 101 5.03 -14.87 -11.77
N VAL A 102 4.39 -13.75 -12.12
CA VAL A 102 2.98 -13.50 -11.78
C VAL A 102 2.06 -14.51 -12.48
N GLN A 103 2.24 -14.71 -13.78
CA GLN A 103 1.44 -15.70 -14.53
C GLN A 103 1.62 -17.12 -13.99
N TRP A 104 2.86 -17.47 -13.59
CA TRP A 104 3.12 -18.75 -12.94
C TRP A 104 2.32 -18.91 -11.65
N GLN A 105 2.26 -17.84 -10.82
CA GLN A 105 1.47 -17.84 -9.58
C GLN A 105 -0.02 -18.05 -9.85
N ILE A 106 -0.59 -17.37 -10.86
CA ILE A 106 -1.99 -17.55 -11.26
C ILE A 106 -2.25 -18.99 -11.75
N ASN A 107 -1.34 -19.52 -12.57
CA ASN A 107 -1.47 -20.92 -13.03
C ASN A 107 -1.41 -21.91 -11.86
N LYS A 108 -0.57 -21.62 -10.85
CA LYS A 108 -0.47 -22.44 -9.65
C LYS A 108 -1.76 -22.43 -8.84
N LEU A 109 -2.40 -21.26 -8.67
CA LEU A 109 -3.72 -21.15 -8.04
C LEU A 109 -4.75 -22.01 -8.77
N ASN A 110 -4.79 -21.94 -10.10
CA ASN A 110 -5.71 -22.71 -10.92
C ASN A 110 -5.52 -24.22 -10.77
N ILE A 111 -4.28 -24.69 -10.73
CA ILE A 111 -3.94 -26.11 -10.56
C ILE A 111 -4.38 -26.60 -9.17
N ASP A 112 -4.03 -25.86 -8.12
CA ASP A 112 -4.24 -26.29 -6.73
C ASP A 112 -5.72 -26.19 -6.31
N PHE A 113 -6.43 -25.12 -6.72
CA PHE A 113 -7.88 -25.00 -6.45
C PHE A 113 -8.70 -26.06 -7.20
N ALA A 114 -8.33 -26.36 -8.43
CA ALA A 114 -8.99 -27.43 -9.19
C ALA A 114 -8.64 -28.84 -8.67
N GLY A 115 -7.64 -28.97 -7.79
CA GLY A 115 -7.14 -30.27 -7.34
C GLY A 115 -6.47 -31.10 -8.44
N ASN A 116 -5.88 -30.42 -9.45
CA ASN A 116 -5.21 -31.04 -10.60
C ASN A 116 -3.67 -31.08 -10.42
N ASN A 117 -3.21 -30.84 -9.21
CA ASN A 117 -1.80 -30.86 -8.88
C ASN A 117 -1.23 -32.29 -8.89
N ALA A 118 -0.04 -32.45 -9.47
CA ALA A 118 0.61 -33.77 -9.66
C ALA A 118 0.92 -34.48 -8.31
N ASP A 119 1.08 -33.71 -7.24
CA ASP A 119 1.33 -34.22 -5.89
C ASP A 119 0.05 -34.54 -5.10
N SER A 120 -1.13 -34.49 -5.71
CA SER A 120 -2.41 -34.94 -5.12
C SER A 120 -2.35 -36.39 -4.59
N VAL A 121 -1.48 -37.22 -5.15
CA VAL A 121 -1.20 -38.59 -4.68
C VAL A 121 -0.68 -38.61 -3.23
N ASN A 122 -0.12 -37.51 -2.73
CA ASN A 122 0.39 -37.36 -1.37
C ASN A 122 -0.74 -37.11 -0.34
N ALA A 123 -1.99 -36.98 -0.76
CA ALA A 123 -3.14 -36.89 0.17
C ALA A 123 -3.22 -38.11 1.09
N GLY A 124 -2.67 -39.25 0.65
CA GLY A 124 -2.52 -40.45 1.48
C GLY A 124 -3.85 -40.92 2.05
N PRO A 125 -3.96 -41.05 3.40
CA PRO A 125 -5.19 -41.55 4.05
C PRO A 125 -6.39 -40.59 3.90
N PHE A 126 -6.16 -39.34 3.45
CA PHE A 126 -7.20 -38.33 3.26
C PHE A 126 -7.71 -38.23 1.80
N ALA A 127 -7.27 -39.11 0.91
CA ALA A 127 -7.64 -39.07 -0.50
C ALA A 127 -9.17 -39.10 -0.72
N ALA A 128 -9.93 -39.76 0.18
CA ALA A 128 -11.40 -39.81 0.12
C ALA A 128 -12.03 -38.43 0.38
N SER A 129 -11.39 -37.55 1.13
CA SER A 129 -11.84 -36.18 1.43
C SER A 129 -11.33 -35.16 0.42
N PHE A 130 -10.52 -35.54 -0.56
CA PHE A 130 -9.91 -34.62 -1.50
C PHE A 130 -10.99 -33.83 -2.28
N GLY A 131 -10.88 -32.48 -2.21
CA GLY A 131 -11.82 -31.54 -2.83
C GLY A 131 -11.33 -31.02 -4.17
N HIS A 132 -12.28 -30.73 -5.05
CA HIS A 132 -12.07 -30.10 -6.36
C HIS A 132 -13.00 -28.90 -6.46
N SER A 133 -12.46 -27.73 -6.73
CA SER A 133 -13.24 -26.51 -6.95
C SER A 133 -13.29 -26.17 -8.45
N ASN A 134 -14.40 -25.56 -8.86
CA ASN A 134 -14.57 -24.99 -10.20
C ASN A 134 -14.17 -23.50 -10.25
N ILE A 135 -13.56 -22.98 -9.19
CA ILE A 135 -13.01 -21.62 -9.17
C ILE A 135 -11.69 -21.60 -9.94
N GLN A 136 -11.59 -20.68 -10.87
CA GLN A 136 -10.39 -20.37 -11.65
C GLN A 136 -10.03 -18.91 -11.47
N PHE A 137 -8.80 -18.54 -11.79
CA PHE A 137 -8.27 -17.18 -11.68
C PHE A 137 -7.69 -16.75 -13.01
N CYS A 138 -7.88 -15.50 -13.38
CA CYS A 138 -7.21 -14.87 -14.51
C CYS A 138 -6.54 -13.58 -14.06
N LEU A 139 -5.48 -13.14 -14.70
CA LEU A 139 -5.09 -11.73 -14.61
C LEU A 139 -6.14 -10.87 -15.29
N ALA A 140 -6.53 -9.78 -14.63
CA ALA A 140 -7.50 -8.85 -15.17
C ALA A 140 -7.03 -8.30 -16.51
N GLN A 141 -7.91 -8.27 -17.51
CA GLN A 141 -7.65 -7.69 -18.83
C GLN A 141 -8.26 -6.30 -18.98
N GLN A 142 -9.09 -5.88 -18.03
CA GLN A 142 -9.65 -4.54 -17.94
C GLN A 142 -9.32 -3.95 -16.57
N ASP A 143 -8.86 -2.69 -16.54
CA ASP A 143 -8.72 -1.92 -15.30
C ASP A 143 -10.11 -1.44 -14.80
N PRO A 144 -10.23 -0.78 -13.61
CA PRO A 144 -11.51 -0.29 -13.10
C PRO A 144 -12.23 0.71 -14.02
N ARG A 145 -11.52 1.33 -14.93
CA ARG A 145 -12.06 2.26 -15.94
C ARG A 145 -12.38 1.56 -17.26
N GLY A 146 -12.11 0.24 -17.32
CA GLY A 146 -12.33 -0.62 -18.47
C GLY A 146 -11.20 -0.54 -19.52
N ASN A 147 -10.06 0.12 -19.27
CA ASN A 147 -8.94 0.13 -20.19
C ASN A 147 -8.25 -1.23 -20.25
N PRO A 148 -7.55 -1.55 -21.35
CA PRO A 148 -6.71 -2.72 -21.41
C PRO A 148 -5.64 -2.68 -20.29
N THR A 149 -5.43 -3.82 -19.64
CA THR A 149 -4.41 -3.98 -18.61
C THR A 149 -3.81 -5.37 -18.64
N THR A 150 -2.65 -5.53 -18.05
CA THR A 150 -2.03 -6.84 -17.79
C THR A 150 -2.51 -7.45 -16.47
N GLY A 151 -3.30 -6.72 -15.66
CA GLY A 151 -3.66 -7.12 -14.30
C GLY A 151 -2.47 -7.06 -13.32
N ILE A 152 -1.38 -6.38 -13.69
CA ILE A 152 -0.17 -6.24 -12.87
C ILE A 152 0.14 -4.75 -12.71
N VAL A 153 0.10 -4.28 -11.46
CA VAL A 153 0.47 -2.91 -11.08
C VAL A 153 1.84 -2.93 -10.42
N ARG A 154 2.74 -2.04 -10.83
CA ARG A 154 4.09 -1.94 -10.29
C ARG A 154 4.31 -0.57 -9.67
N VAL A 155 4.62 -0.55 -8.38
CA VAL A 155 4.90 0.66 -7.61
C VAL A 155 6.29 0.55 -7.00
N SER A 156 7.16 1.52 -7.30
CA SER A 156 8.44 1.64 -6.62
C SER A 156 8.18 2.09 -5.18
N SER A 157 8.42 1.21 -4.22
CA SER A 157 8.11 1.42 -2.81
C SER A 157 9.06 0.65 -1.91
N SER A 158 9.50 1.28 -0.83
CA SER A 158 10.21 0.62 0.27
C SER A 158 9.27 0.28 1.44
N ARG A 159 7.96 0.38 1.24
CA ARG A 159 6.99 0.03 2.28
C ARG A 159 7.02 -1.47 2.55
N THR A 160 7.33 -1.83 3.79
CA THR A 160 7.21 -3.20 4.31
C THR A 160 5.89 -3.38 5.06
N PHE A 161 5.52 -4.62 5.29
CA PHE A 161 4.39 -4.95 6.16
C PHE A 161 4.80 -5.90 7.30
N THR A 162 3.95 -5.94 8.32
CA THR A 162 3.94 -6.93 9.40
C THR A 162 2.52 -7.45 9.54
N GLN A 163 2.33 -8.55 10.27
CA GLN A 163 0.99 -9.03 10.63
C GLN A 163 0.10 -7.95 11.28
N ASN A 164 0.72 -6.92 11.89
CA ASN A 164 0.02 -5.88 12.64
C ASN A 164 -0.33 -4.64 11.82
N ASN A 165 0.35 -4.41 10.69
CA ASN A 165 0.18 -3.21 9.86
C ASN A 165 0.01 -3.53 8.36
N TYR A 166 -0.31 -4.77 8.01
CA TYR A 166 -0.42 -5.24 6.62
C TYR A 166 -1.39 -4.40 5.75
N ASN A 167 -2.35 -3.72 6.36
CA ASN A 167 -3.26 -2.85 5.60
C ASN A 167 -2.59 -1.58 5.08
N LEU A 168 -1.43 -1.16 5.61
CA LEU A 168 -0.76 0.05 5.13
C LEU A 168 -0.31 -0.07 3.67
N VAL A 169 0.03 -1.27 3.19
CA VAL A 169 0.40 -1.49 1.78
C VAL A 169 -0.78 -1.33 0.81
N LYS A 170 -2.02 -1.29 1.32
CA LYS A 170 -3.26 -1.15 0.54
C LYS A 170 -3.67 0.31 0.33
N TYR A 171 -2.78 1.26 0.64
CA TYR A 171 -3.06 2.69 0.52
C TYR A 171 -1.90 3.38 -0.21
N ALA A 172 -2.18 3.97 -1.34
CA ALA A 172 -1.22 4.77 -2.09
C ALA A 172 -0.66 5.92 -1.23
N ALA A 173 -1.49 6.52 -0.37
CA ALA A 173 -1.07 7.57 0.57
C ALA A 173 -0.01 7.11 1.60
N ASN A 174 0.13 5.80 1.83
CA ASN A 174 1.11 5.18 2.73
C ASN A 174 2.27 4.51 1.97
N CYS A 175 2.54 4.92 0.74
CA CYS A 175 3.50 4.25 -0.14
C CYS A 175 3.10 2.80 -0.53
N GLY A 176 1.83 2.50 -0.43
CA GLY A 176 1.22 1.28 -0.96
C GLY A 176 0.60 1.53 -2.34
N ASP A 177 -0.43 0.77 -2.63
CA ASP A 177 -1.28 0.98 -3.81
C ASP A 177 -2.74 0.69 -3.45
N ASP A 178 -3.65 1.54 -3.94
CA ASP A 178 -5.07 1.43 -3.62
C ASP A 178 -5.69 0.20 -4.29
N ALA A 179 -6.60 -0.45 -3.56
CA ALA A 179 -7.34 -1.58 -4.11
C ALA A 179 -8.15 -1.20 -5.34
N TRP A 180 -8.17 -2.07 -6.32
CA TRP A 180 -9.24 -2.05 -7.33
C TRP A 180 -10.54 -2.55 -6.69
N ASP A 181 -11.68 -2.20 -7.30
CA ASP A 181 -12.99 -2.53 -6.76
C ASP A 181 -13.10 -4.03 -6.37
N PRO A 182 -13.20 -4.37 -5.08
CA PRO A 182 -13.21 -5.78 -4.64
C PRO A 182 -14.47 -6.53 -5.04
N ASP A 183 -15.50 -5.84 -5.51
CA ASP A 183 -16.68 -6.45 -6.11
C ASP A 183 -16.42 -6.96 -7.54
N GLN A 184 -15.31 -6.51 -8.17
CA GLN A 184 -14.94 -6.88 -9.52
C GLN A 184 -13.60 -7.62 -9.59
N TYR A 185 -12.72 -7.45 -8.58
CA TYR A 185 -11.35 -7.97 -8.59
C TYR A 185 -10.95 -8.59 -7.25
N LEU A 186 -10.21 -9.69 -7.32
CA LEU A 186 -9.39 -10.13 -6.19
C LEU A 186 -8.07 -9.34 -6.23
N ASN A 187 -7.83 -8.52 -5.21
CA ASN A 187 -6.59 -7.76 -5.04
C ASN A 187 -5.53 -8.59 -4.30
N ILE A 188 -4.32 -8.67 -4.84
CA ILE A 188 -3.16 -9.30 -4.21
C ILE A 188 -2.03 -8.28 -4.17
N TRP A 189 -1.55 -7.94 -2.96
CA TRP A 189 -0.36 -7.10 -2.78
C TRP A 189 0.85 -7.96 -2.48
N VAL A 190 1.97 -7.68 -3.16
CA VAL A 190 3.27 -8.33 -2.95
C VAL A 190 4.24 -7.28 -2.44
N ALA A 191 4.76 -7.47 -1.24
CA ALA A 191 5.68 -6.54 -0.59
C ALA A 191 6.71 -7.29 0.27
N GLU A 192 7.74 -6.59 0.74
CA GLU A 192 8.66 -7.16 1.73
C GLU A 192 7.99 -7.23 3.11
N SER A 193 8.14 -8.36 3.78
CA SER A 193 7.67 -8.52 5.16
C SER A 193 8.75 -8.10 6.16
N ALA A 194 8.43 -7.29 7.16
CA ALA A 194 9.37 -6.84 8.17
C ALA A 194 9.51 -7.81 9.36
N ASP A 195 8.48 -8.61 9.67
CA ASP A 195 8.46 -9.53 10.82
C ASP A 195 8.49 -11.02 10.45
N GLY A 196 8.61 -11.37 9.17
CA GLY A 196 8.62 -12.76 8.69
C GLY A 196 7.26 -13.33 8.33
N THR A 197 6.19 -12.57 8.44
CA THR A 197 4.86 -12.99 8.01
C THR A 197 4.84 -13.20 6.49
N LEU A 198 4.48 -14.42 6.05
CA LEU A 198 4.48 -14.78 4.63
C LEU A 198 3.19 -14.37 3.90
N GLY A 199 2.08 -14.34 4.61
CA GLY A 199 0.80 -13.89 4.06
C GLY A 199 -0.17 -13.40 5.11
N VAL A 200 -1.13 -12.57 4.68
CA VAL A 200 -2.30 -12.15 5.47
C VAL A 200 -3.46 -11.92 4.52
N ALA A 201 -4.58 -12.56 4.81
CA ALA A 201 -5.83 -12.35 4.08
C ALA A 201 -6.87 -11.60 4.91
N THR A 202 -7.90 -11.12 4.24
CA THR A 202 -9.08 -10.54 4.89
C THR A 202 -10.28 -11.46 4.73
N PHE A 203 -10.90 -11.84 5.84
CA PHE A 203 -12.19 -12.53 5.79
C PHE A 203 -13.26 -11.63 5.16
N PRO A 204 -14.26 -12.22 4.48
CA PRO A 204 -15.34 -11.44 3.85
C PRO A 204 -16.04 -10.50 4.82
N ASN A 205 -16.26 -9.24 4.39
CA ASN A 205 -17.03 -8.21 5.10
C ASN A 205 -16.49 -7.77 6.49
N MET A 206 -15.25 -8.16 6.82
CA MET A 206 -14.65 -7.76 8.10
C MET A 206 -13.95 -6.39 8.04
N LEU A 207 -13.47 -6.00 6.87
CA LEU A 207 -12.78 -4.74 6.62
C LEU A 207 -13.50 -3.90 5.56
N PRO A 208 -13.22 -2.58 5.49
CA PRO A 208 -13.70 -1.74 4.39
C PRO A 208 -13.34 -2.30 3.02
N ALA A 209 -14.14 -2.00 1.99
CA ALA A 209 -13.93 -2.49 0.62
C ALA A 209 -12.49 -2.32 0.14
N ARG A 210 -11.90 -1.14 0.33
CA ARG A 210 -10.51 -0.83 -0.07
C ARG A 210 -9.42 -1.63 0.65
N GLU A 211 -9.75 -2.35 1.71
CA GLU A 211 -8.82 -3.20 2.46
C GLU A 211 -9.03 -4.69 2.17
N GLN A 212 -10.02 -5.04 1.34
CA GLN A 212 -10.32 -6.42 0.96
C GLN A 212 -9.26 -6.99 0.01
N GLY A 213 -8.73 -8.16 0.32
CA GLY A 213 -7.73 -8.86 -0.50
C GLY A 213 -6.66 -9.56 0.31
N VAL A 214 -5.58 -9.90 -0.35
CA VAL A 214 -4.49 -10.73 0.18
C VAL A 214 -3.17 -9.97 0.09
N VAL A 215 -2.38 -9.98 1.17
CA VAL A 215 -1.01 -9.47 1.19
C VAL A 215 -0.05 -10.65 1.29
N LEU A 216 0.95 -10.69 0.42
CA LEU A 216 1.94 -11.75 0.35
C LEU A 216 3.35 -11.18 0.47
N ALA A 217 4.19 -11.86 1.22
CA ALA A 217 5.62 -11.57 1.23
C ALA A 217 6.25 -11.97 -0.11
N LEU A 218 7.18 -11.14 -0.60
CA LEU A 218 7.96 -11.43 -1.80
C LEU A 218 8.58 -12.83 -1.76
N GLU A 219 9.09 -13.23 -0.59
CA GLU A 219 9.76 -14.52 -0.36
C GLU A 219 8.81 -15.75 -0.46
N ALA A 220 7.49 -15.53 -0.58
CA ALA A 220 6.47 -16.58 -0.72
C ALA A 220 5.61 -16.42 -1.99
N PHE A 221 5.97 -15.51 -2.90
CA PHE A 221 5.23 -15.25 -4.13
C PHE A 221 5.97 -15.81 -5.36
N GLY A 222 5.28 -16.67 -6.13
CA GLY A 222 5.86 -17.28 -7.33
C GLY A 222 6.81 -18.45 -7.01
N ASN A 223 7.76 -18.70 -7.93
CA ASN A 223 8.74 -19.78 -7.80
C ASN A 223 10.19 -19.35 -8.12
N ASN A 224 10.42 -18.08 -8.30
CA ASN A 224 11.72 -17.55 -8.70
C ASN A 224 12.73 -17.67 -7.54
N PRO A 225 13.81 -18.47 -7.67
CA PRO A 225 14.75 -18.72 -6.59
C PRO A 225 15.59 -17.51 -6.19
N VAL A 226 15.54 -16.41 -6.95
CA VAL A 226 16.29 -15.18 -6.66
C VAL A 226 15.75 -14.49 -5.40
N TYR A 227 14.43 -14.56 -5.18
CA TYR A 227 13.79 -13.86 -4.06
C TYR A 227 12.91 -14.77 -3.19
N THR A 228 12.54 -15.99 -3.65
CA THR A 228 11.67 -16.88 -2.87
C THR A 228 12.44 -17.78 -1.93
N SER A 229 11.84 -18.03 -0.75
CA SER A 229 12.36 -19.01 0.20
C SER A 229 12.21 -20.44 -0.33
N PRO A 230 13.23 -21.33 -0.20
CA PRO A 230 13.12 -22.72 -0.66
C PRO A 230 11.94 -23.49 -0.09
N SER A 231 11.50 -23.17 1.12
CA SER A 231 10.37 -23.81 1.80
C SER A 231 9.01 -23.34 1.28
N PHE A 232 8.93 -22.14 0.65
CA PHE A 232 7.69 -21.45 0.31
C PHE A 232 7.63 -20.97 -1.16
N ARG A 233 8.41 -21.56 -2.05
CA ARG A 233 8.52 -21.16 -3.46
C ARG A 233 7.63 -21.97 -4.43
N LEU A 234 6.66 -22.72 -3.93
CA LEU A 234 5.69 -23.41 -4.79
C LEU A 234 4.36 -22.66 -4.89
N GLY A 235 4.33 -21.39 -4.44
CA GLY A 235 3.18 -20.49 -4.58
C GLY A 235 1.99 -20.85 -3.69
N ARG A 236 2.18 -21.73 -2.70
CA ARG A 236 1.10 -22.27 -1.88
C ARG A 236 0.73 -21.39 -0.68
N THR A 237 1.54 -20.38 -0.37
CA THR A 237 1.12 -19.32 0.53
C THR A 237 -0.07 -18.56 -0.07
N ALA A 238 -0.03 -18.23 -1.36
CA ALA A 238 -1.17 -17.60 -2.03
C ALA A 238 -2.43 -18.48 -2.01
N VAL A 239 -2.28 -19.80 -2.18
CA VAL A 239 -3.41 -20.76 -2.09
C VAL A 239 -4.04 -20.74 -0.69
N HIS A 240 -3.20 -20.75 0.36
CA HIS A 240 -3.62 -20.66 1.76
C HIS A 240 -4.38 -19.36 2.05
N GLU A 241 -3.79 -18.21 1.72
CA GLU A 241 -4.38 -16.91 1.99
C GLU A 241 -5.69 -16.67 1.19
N ILE A 242 -5.76 -17.15 -0.05
CA ILE A 242 -7.01 -17.07 -0.83
C ILE A 242 -8.06 -18.01 -0.23
N GLY A 243 -7.66 -19.12 0.39
CA GLY A 243 -8.57 -19.93 1.21
C GLY A 243 -9.24 -19.09 2.29
N HIS A 244 -8.48 -18.30 3.06
CA HIS A 244 -9.03 -17.37 4.05
C HIS A 244 -9.89 -16.25 3.41
N TYR A 245 -9.46 -15.71 2.27
CA TYR A 245 -10.24 -14.72 1.53
C TYR A 245 -11.61 -15.24 1.12
N PHE A 246 -11.75 -16.57 0.92
CA PHE A 246 -13.01 -17.28 0.71
C PHE A 246 -13.58 -17.90 1.99
N PHE A 247 -13.14 -17.44 3.15
CA PHE A 247 -13.67 -17.81 4.45
C PHE A 247 -13.32 -19.21 4.94
N ALA A 248 -12.34 -19.89 4.34
CA ALA A 248 -11.78 -21.09 4.94
C ALA A 248 -11.01 -20.72 6.23
N ARG A 249 -11.00 -21.62 7.20
CA ARG A 249 -10.29 -21.47 8.47
C ARG A 249 -9.14 -22.45 8.54
N HIS A 250 -8.22 -22.20 9.47
CA HIS A 250 -7.21 -23.20 9.78
C HIS A 250 -7.84 -24.50 10.26
N ILE A 251 -7.21 -25.62 9.94
CA ILE A 251 -7.77 -26.95 10.23
C ILE A 251 -7.75 -27.34 11.71
N TRP A 252 -7.06 -26.57 12.57
CA TRP A 252 -7.13 -26.75 14.03
C TRP A 252 -8.17 -25.86 14.69
N GLY A 253 -8.82 -24.97 13.93
CA GLY A 253 -9.65 -23.88 14.42
C GLY A 253 -8.85 -22.66 14.82
N ASP A 254 -9.33 -21.48 14.48
CA ASP A 254 -8.65 -20.20 14.71
C ASP A 254 -8.83 -19.73 16.17
N GLY A 255 -8.39 -20.50 17.15
CA GLY A 255 -8.55 -20.14 18.55
C GLY A 255 -7.58 -20.84 19.48
N ALA A 256 -7.47 -20.33 20.70
CA ALA A 256 -6.62 -20.92 21.71
C ALA A 256 -7.09 -22.32 22.08
N GLY A 257 -6.25 -23.33 21.83
CA GLY A 257 -6.43 -24.69 22.29
C GLY A 257 -6.70 -25.73 21.20
N GLY A 258 -7.01 -25.33 19.97
CA GLY A 258 -7.18 -26.28 18.87
C GLY A 258 -8.23 -27.37 19.16
N CYS A 259 -8.09 -28.53 18.52
CA CYS A 259 -8.94 -29.72 18.68
C CYS A 259 -10.39 -29.54 18.24
N ASN A 260 -10.70 -28.45 17.61
CA ASN A 260 -12.01 -28.20 17.03
C ASN A 260 -11.84 -27.44 15.72
N PRO A 261 -11.74 -28.14 14.59
CA PRO A 261 -11.52 -27.52 13.28
C PRO A 261 -12.61 -26.51 12.89
N ASP A 262 -13.69 -26.53 13.62
CA ASP A 262 -14.90 -25.76 13.37
C ASP A 262 -15.12 -24.62 14.35
N PHE A 263 -14.21 -24.46 15.33
CA PHE A 263 -14.41 -23.41 16.32
C PHE A 263 -13.96 -22.08 15.77
N PRO A 264 -14.89 -21.14 15.61
CA PRO A 264 -14.51 -19.80 15.25
C PRO A 264 -13.73 -19.17 16.41
N PHE A 265 -12.81 -18.30 16.03
CA PHE A 265 -12.16 -17.31 16.90
C PHE A 265 -13.14 -16.49 17.77
N VAL A 266 -14.44 -16.66 17.52
CA VAL A 266 -15.52 -15.87 18.09
C VAL A 266 -16.23 -16.66 19.19
N PRO A 267 -16.19 -16.17 20.45
CA PRO A 267 -16.90 -16.81 21.56
C PRO A 267 -18.39 -17.01 21.26
N GLY A 268 -18.90 -18.20 21.54
CA GLY A 268 -20.33 -18.52 21.44
C GLY A 268 -20.84 -19.05 20.11
N LEU A 269 -19.94 -19.24 19.11
CA LEU A 269 -20.30 -19.98 17.90
C LEU A 269 -19.93 -21.47 18.06
N THR A 270 -20.88 -22.33 17.78
CA THR A 270 -20.70 -23.78 17.77
C THR A 270 -21.00 -24.32 16.36
N GLY A 271 -20.07 -25.14 15.85
CA GLY A 271 -20.28 -25.93 14.66
C GLY A 271 -19.96 -25.22 13.36
N SER A 272 -18.98 -25.72 12.64
CA SER A 272 -18.82 -25.53 11.21
C SER A 272 -19.17 -26.84 10.50
N TRP A 273 -19.48 -26.73 9.22
CA TRP A 273 -19.84 -27.87 8.39
C TRP A 273 -18.62 -28.52 7.70
N VAL A 274 -17.39 -28.19 8.16
CA VAL A 274 -16.15 -28.80 7.67
C VAL A 274 -15.80 -29.96 8.62
N ASP A 275 -16.53 -31.07 8.47
CA ASP A 275 -16.39 -32.25 9.31
C ASP A 275 -15.50 -33.36 8.67
N ASP A 276 -14.91 -33.06 7.52
CA ASP A 276 -14.00 -33.96 6.80
C ASP A 276 -12.52 -33.63 7.04
N THR A 277 -12.22 -32.72 7.99
CA THR A 277 -10.89 -32.50 8.56
C THR A 277 -10.79 -33.12 9.95
N PRO A 278 -9.70 -33.82 10.29
CA PRO A 278 -9.51 -34.34 11.64
C PRO A 278 -9.25 -33.23 12.64
N ALA A 279 -9.73 -33.39 13.88
CA ALA A 279 -9.38 -32.47 14.96
C ALA A 279 -7.88 -32.54 15.24
N GLN A 280 -7.22 -31.36 15.36
CA GLN A 280 -5.81 -31.25 15.76
C GLN A 280 -5.60 -30.03 16.69
N ASN A 281 -4.58 -30.10 17.55
CA ASN A 281 -4.40 -29.14 18.63
C ASN A 281 -3.62 -27.87 18.22
N GLY A 282 -3.25 -27.73 16.97
CA GLY A 282 -2.47 -26.60 16.46
C GLY A 282 -1.84 -26.89 15.11
N PRO A 283 -1.08 -25.95 14.56
CA PRO A 283 -0.45 -26.09 13.25
C PRO A 283 0.61 -27.19 13.23
N THR A 284 0.85 -27.68 12.02
CA THR A 284 1.99 -28.54 11.71
C THR A 284 3.01 -27.74 10.94
N THR A 285 4.27 -27.78 11.34
CA THR A 285 5.36 -27.03 10.67
C THR A 285 6.34 -27.97 9.97
N GLY A 286 7.14 -27.42 9.06
CA GLY A 286 8.10 -28.20 8.28
C GLY A 286 7.44 -29.10 7.25
N CYS A 287 7.99 -30.30 7.04
CA CYS A 287 7.47 -31.30 6.11
C CYS A 287 7.55 -32.69 6.74
N PRO A 288 6.62 -33.03 7.65
CA PRO A 288 6.63 -34.31 8.33
C PRO A 288 6.28 -35.46 7.36
N SER A 289 6.59 -36.68 7.75
CA SER A 289 6.24 -37.90 7.04
C SER A 289 5.49 -38.87 7.94
N GLY A 290 4.66 -39.72 7.34
CA GLY A 290 3.84 -40.71 8.06
C GLY A 290 2.73 -40.08 8.90
N THR A 291 2.10 -40.88 9.76
CA THR A 291 1.01 -40.44 10.63
C THR A 291 1.54 -39.55 11.75
N GLN A 292 0.99 -38.35 11.86
CA GLN A 292 1.32 -37.42 12.93
C GLN A 292 0.22 -37.42 14.00
N PRO A 293 0.58 -37.41 15.31
CA PRO A 293 -0.43 -37.37 16.36
C PRO A 293 -1.21 -36.05 16.35
N THR A 294 -2.52 -36.09 16.54
CA THR A 294 -3.37 -34.89 16.55
C THR A 294 -3.18 -34.04 17.78
N GLY A 295 -2.70 -34.59 18.90
CA GLY A 295 -2.58 -33.94 20.20
C GLY A 295 -3.92 -33.70 20.91
N CYS A 296 -5.02 -34.24 20.38
CA CYS A 296 -6.36 -34.12 20.97
C CYS A 296 -6.75 -35.35 21.78
N SER A 297 -7.61 -35.18 22.80
CA SER A 297 -8.09 -36.28 23.68
C SER A 297 -8.96 -37.29 22.96
N SER A 298 -9.58 -36.91 21.85
CA SER A 298 -10.30 -37.80 20.94
C SER A 298 -9.59 -37.82 19.60
N PRO A 299 -8.51 -38.62 19.47
CA PRO A 299 -7.75 -38.68 18.23
C PRO A 299 -8.63 -39.30 17.13
N ASN A 300 -8.85 -38.56 16.05
CA ASN A 300 -9.46 -39.09 14.84
C ASN A 300 -8.35 -39.71 13.97
N PRO A 301 -8.35 -41.04 13.76
CA PRO A 301 -7.50 -41.60 12.73
C PRO A 301 -7.86 -40.98 11.38
N PRO A 302 -6.92 -40.76 10.50
CA PRO A 302 -5.55 -41.25 10.54
C PRO A 302 -4.48 -40.28 11.06
N GLY A 303 -4.83 -39.27 11.84
CA GLY A 303 -3.90 -38.31 12.39
C GLY A 303 -4.05 -36.90 11.81
N ARG A 304 -3.01 -36.05 11.95
CA ARG A 304 -3.03 -34.68 11.39
C ARG A 304 -3.09 -34.69 9.87
N MET A 305 -3.88 -33.77 9.31
CA MET A 305 -4.00 -33.57 7.86
C MET A 305 -3.00 -32.49 7.39
N TYR A 306 -1.70 -32.72 7.64
CA TYR A 306 -0.64 -31.76 7.31
C TYR A 306 -0.46 -31.51 5.80
N GLN A 307 -1.14 -32.27 4.94
CA GLN A 307 -1.21 -32.05 3.49
C GLN A 307 -2.23 -30.98 3.09
N ASN A 308 -3.06 -30.52 4.03
CA ASN A 308 -4.09 -29.54 3.79
C ASN A 308 -3.52 -28.14 3.62
N TYR A 309 -3.98 -27.40 2.61
CA TYR A 309 -3.53 -26.02 2.37
C TYR A 309 -3.77 -25.07 3.55
N MET A 310 -4.72 -25.39 4.46
CA MET A 310 -5.03 -24.60 5.65
C MET A 310 -4.23 -25.01 6.90
N ASP A 311 -3.16 -25.80 6.78
CA ASP A 311 -2.15 -26.05 7.80
C ASP A 311 -0.92 -25.11 7.59
N TYR A 312 0.18 -25.26 8.35
CA TYR A 312 1.38 -24.43 8.32
C TYR A 312 2.65 -25.16 7.85
N THR A 313 2.48 -26.24 7.10
CA THR A 313 3.61 -26.98 6.54
C THR A 313 4.31 -26.21 5.41
N ASN A 314 5.49 -26.67 5.02
CA ASN A 314 6.18 -26.17 3.84
C ASN A 314 5.38 -26.48 2.57
N ASP A 315 5.54 -25.65 1.53
CA ASP A 315 4.81 -25.79 0.28
C ASP A 315 4.88 -27.19 -0.34
N ALA A 316 6.02 -27.89 -0.19
CA ALA A 316 6.20 -29.23 -0.74
C ALA A 316 5.32 -30.31 -0.09
N CYS A 317 4.75 -30.03 1.08
CA CYS A 317 3.87 -30.97 1.80
C CYS A 317 2.39 -30.75 1.57
N TYR A 318 2.00 -29.57 1.13
CA TYR A 318 0.62 -29.27 0.78
C TYR A 318 0.19 -29.97 -0.49
N CYS A 319 -1.05 -30.41 -0.57
CA CYS A 319 -1.62 -30.91 -1.82
C CYS A 319 -3.14 -30.80 -1.93
N MET A 320 -3.87 -30.36 -0.89
CA MET A 320 -5.33 -30.47 -0.93
C MET A 320 -6.08 -29.43 -0.08
N PHE A 321 -7.26 -29.06 -0.55
CA PHE A 321 -8.42 -28.73 0.26
C PHE A 321 -9.31 -29.96 0.41
N THR A 322 -10.15 -30.00 1.44
CA THR A 322 -11.18 -31.03 1.55
C THR A 322 -12.45 -30.65 0.78
N LYS A 323 -13.34 -31.63 0.56
CA LYS A 323 -14.64 -31.42 -0.09
C LYS A 323 -15.48 -30.37 0.63
N ASN A 324 -15.49 -30.41 1.98
CA ASN A 324 -16.28 -29.48 2.78
C ASN A 324 -15.61 -28.10 2.91
N GLN A 325 -14.28 -28.01 2.86
CA GLN A 325 -13.61 -26.72 2.70
C GLN A 325 -13.94 -26.06 1.36
N VAL A 326 -13.96 -26.83 0.26
CA VAL A 326 -14.37 -26.32 -1.05
C VAL A 326 -15.83 -25.85 -1.00
N LEU A 327 -16.75 -26.67 -0.44
CA LEU A 327 -18.15 -26.28 -0.28
C LEU A 327 -18.29 -24.98 0.53
N ARG A 328 -17.52 -24.85 1.60
CA ARG A 328 -17.49 -23.63 2.43
C ARG A 328 -17.04 -22.42 1.63
N MET A 329 -15.91 -22.51 0.91
CA MET A 329 -15.37 -21.43 0.09
C MET A 329 -16.32 -21.00 -1.01
N GLU A 330 -16.92 -21.95 -1.74
CA GLU A 330 -17.90 -21.68 -2.79
C GLU A 330 -19.18 -21.04 -2.23
N THR A 331 -19.65 -21.48 -1.06
CA THR A 331 -20.82 -20.89 -0.39
C THR A 331 -20.53 -19.48 0.14
N ALA A 332 -19.34 -19.26 0.68
CA ALA A 332 -18.92 -17.94 1.15
C ALA A 332 -18.80 -16.95 -0.01
N LEU A 333 -18.26 -17.40 -1.15
CA LEU A 333 -18.15 -16.58 -2.36
C LEU A 333 -19.53 -16.15 -2.87
N GLU A 334 -20.49 -17.07 -2.91
CA GLU A 334 -21.87 -16.78 -3.29
C GLU A 334 -22.56 -15.78 -2.33
N LEU A 335 -22.36 -15.94 -1.02
CA LEU A 335 -23.03 -15.11 -0.01
C LEU A 335 -22.42 -13.73 0.19
N PHE A 336 -21.11 -13.62 0.07
CA PHE A 336 -20.38 -12.43 0.52
C PHE A 336 -19.64 -11.72 -0.61
N ARG A 337 -19.46 -12.38 -1.77
CA ARG A 337 -18.76 -11.82 -2.95
C ARG A 337 -19.43 -12.20 -4.26
N PRO A 338 -20.79 -12.11 -4.36
CA PRO A 338 -21.52 -12.62 -5.54
C PRO A 338 -21.11 -11.89 -6.83
N SER A 339 -20.70 -10.63 -6.75
CA SER A 339 -20.27 -9.83 -7.89
C SER A 339 -19.02 -10.39 -8.57
N LEU A 340 -18.10 -11.02 -7.81
CA LEU A 340 -16.93 -11.68 -8.39
C LEU A 340 -17.30 -12.87 -9.29
N LEU A 341 -18.43 -13.54 -9.02
CA LEU A 341 -18.91 -14.67 -9.82
C LEU A 341 -19.35 -14.26 -11.23
N THR A 342 -19.67 -12.99 -11.41
CA THR A 342 -20.21 -12.43 -12.67
C THR A 342 -19.34 -11.35 -13.28
N SER A 343 -18.16 -11.10 -12.69
CA SER A 343 -17.22 -10.09 -13.19
C SER A 343 -16.74 -10.46 -14.59
N ASP A 344 -16.78 -9.49 -15.50
CA ASP A 344 -16.34 -9.62 -16.89
C ASP A 344 -14.87 -9.22 -17.10
N LYS A 345 -14.14 -8.92 -16.04
CA LYS A 345 -12.80 -8.33 -16.09
C LYS A 345 -11.70 -9.30 -16.56
N CYS A 346 -12.02 -10.58 -16.72
CA CYS A 346 -11.19 -11.55 -17.43
C CYS A 346 -11.26 -11.43 -18.95
N ASN A 347 -12.26 -10.73 -19.48
CA ASN A 347 -12.40 -10.53 -20.91
C ASN A 347 -11.60 -9.31 -21.36
N ALA A 348 -11.05 -9.38 -22.56
CA ALA A 348 -10.45 -8.19 -23.17
C ALA A 348 -11.51 -7.09 -23.32
N PRO A 349 -11.13 -5.81 -23.12
CA PRO A 349 -12.06 -4.70 -23.30
C PRO A 349 -12.55 -4.62 -24.76
N VAL A 350 -13.76 -4.10 -24.94
CA VAL A 350 -14.27 -3.85 -26.29
C VAL A 350 -13.38 -2.81 -26.96
N VAL A 351 -12.86 -3.17 -28.12
CA VAL A 351 -12.04 -2.27 -28.92
C VAL A 351 -12.95 -1.33 -29.73
N VAL A 352 -12.72 -0.04 -29.62
CA VAL A 352 -13.47 0.99 -30.34
C VAL A 352 -12.56 1.77 -31.29
N THR A 353 -13.16 2.44 -32.28
CA THR A 353 -12.39 3.17 -33.30
C THR A 353 -11.73 4.41 -32.74
N HIS A 354 -12.46 5.18 -31.93
CA HIS A 354 -12.02 6.42 -31.31
C HIS A 354 -12.18 6.32 -29.80
N ASP A 355 -11.07 6.46 -29.05
CA ASP A 355 -11.02 6.41 -27.59
C ASP A 355 -9.82 7.21 -27.12
N ALA A 356 -10.06 8.38 -26.55
CA ALA A 356 -9.05 9.24 -25.96
C ALA A 356 -9.18 9.23 -24.43
N SER A 357 -8.27 8.60 -23.75
CA SER A 357 -8.31 8.41 -22.30
C SER A 357 -7.36 9.37 -21.57
N LEU A 358 -7.77 9.81 -20.39
CA LEU A 358 -6.89 10.49 -19.42
C LEU A 358 -6.34 9.47 -18.44
N MET A 359 -5.02 9.28 -18.40
CA MET A 359 -4.41 8.28 -17.51
C MET A 359 -4.12 8.81 -16.12
N ASN A 360 -3.48 9.97 -16.04
CA ASN A 360 -3.04 10.56 -14.78
C ASN A 360 -3.19 12.09 -14.83
N ILE A 361 -3.41 12.69 -13.68
CA ILE A 361 -3.18 14.13 -13.46
C ILE A 361 -1.76 14.25 -12.88
N LEU A 362 -0.87 14.88 -13.65
CA LEU A 362 0.54 15.07 -13.29
C LEU A 362 0.75 16.36 -12.49
N ASN A 363 -0.12 17.35 -12.69
CA ASN A 363 -0.15 18.62 -11.95
C ASN A 363 -1.61 19.12 -11.88
N PRO A 364 -2.18 19.39 -10.69
CA PRO A 364 -1.68 19.01 -9.37
C PRO A 364 -1.46 17.50 -9.28
N GLY A 365 -0.31 17.07 -8.77
CA GLY A 365 0.01 15.67 -8.68
C GLY A 365 -0.95 14.94 -7.75
N SER A 366 -1.21 13.68 -8.00
CA SER A 366 -1.83 12.80 -7.00
C SER A 366 -0.74 12.25 -6.06
N SER A 367 -1.08 12.02 -4.80
CA SER A 367 -0.17 11.64 -3.71
C SER A 367 0.51 10.26 -3.85
N ASN A 368 0.67 9.75 -5.06
CA ASN A 368 0.97 8.33 -5.30
C ASN A 368 2.45 8.02 -5.61
N VAL A 369 3.37 8.94 -5.40
CA VAL A 369 4.80 8.66 -5.57
C VAL A 369 5.48 8.71 -4.23
N CYS A 370 5.74 7.52 -3.66
CA CYS A 370 6.45 7.36 -2.41
C CYS A 370 7.84 8.02 -2.47
N GLY A 371 8.12 8.90 -1.52
CA GLY A 371 9.41 9.58 -1.43
C GLY A 371 9.58 10.85 -2.28
N THR A 372 8.60 11.21 -3.09
CA THR A 372 8.56 12.54 -3.72
C THR A 372 7.41 13.35 -3.13
N PRO A 373 7.65 14.56 -2.61
CA PRO A 373 6.59 15.47 -2.23
C PRO A 373 5.75 15.75 -3.48
N VAL A 374 4.51 15.28 -3.50
CA VAL A 374 3.61 15.60 -4.60
C VAL A 374 3.04 16.97 -4.36
N ASN A 375 3.17 17.85 -5.35
CA ASN A 375 2.65 19.19 -5.23
C ASN A 375 1.12 19.20 -5.35
N THR A 376 0.46 19.02 -4.22
CA THR A 376 -0.98 19.25 -4.05
C THR A 376 -1.27 20.64 -3.49
N MET A 377 -0.23 21.43 -3.25
CA MET A 377 -0.34 22.77 -2.68
C MET A 377 0.30 23.79 -3.62
N PHE A 378 -0.36 24.91 -3.81
CA PHE A 378 0.04 26.00 -4.70
C PHE A 378 0.01 27.32 -3.94
N CYS A 379 0.87 28.26 -4.31
CA CYS A 379 0.72 29.63 -3.89
C CYS A 379 -0.44 30.30 -4.66
N SER A 380 -0.86 31.46 -4.22
CA SER A 380 -1.92 32.25 -4.86
C SER A 380 -1.63 32.55 -6.33
N GLY A 381 -2.66 32.55 -7.16
CA GLY A 381 -2.57 32.94 -8.57
C GLY A 381 -3.27 31.99 -9.53
N SER A 382 -2.52 31.23 -10.27
CA SER A 382 -3.06 30.30 -11.26
C SER A 382 -2.35 28.94 -11.21
N ILE A 383 -3.08 27.89 -11.57
CA ILE A 383 -2.50 26.56 -11.78
C ILE A 383 -2.50 26.26 -13.28
N THR A 384 -1.47 25.55 -13.74
CA THR A 384 -1.43 24.95 -15.07
C THR A 384 -1.57 23.44 -14.93
N PRO A 385 -2.78 22.89 -15.12
CA PRO A 385 -2.95 21.45 -15.00
C PRO A 385 -2.13 20.72 -16.07
N ARG A 386 -1.59 19.55 -15.71
CA ARG A 386 -0.85 18.67 -16.62
C ARG A 386 -1.36 17.26 -16.48
N ILE A 387 -1.59 16.59 -17.60
CA ILE A 387 -2.18 15.25 -17.64
C ILE A 387 -1.37 14.32 -18.56
N THR A 388 -1.65 13.03 -18.45
CA THR A 388 -1.25 12.04 -19.45
C THR A 388 -2.48 11.69 -20.30
N LEU A 389 -2.43 12.04 -21.60
CA LEU A 389 -3.39 11.63 -22.61
C LEU A 389 -2.91 10.34 -23.27
N GLN A 390 -3.78 9.36 -23.45
CA GLN A 390 -3.49 8.10 -24.14
C GLN A 390 -4.55 7.78 -25.18
N ASN A 391 -4.15 7.15 -26.28
CA ASN A 391 -5.05 6.64 -27.31
C ASN A 391 -5.30 5.14 -27.10
N PHE A 392 -6.54 4.75 -26.78
CA PHE A 392 -6.99 3.36 -26.78
C PHE A 392 -7.84 3.00 -28.00
N GLY A 393 -8.19 3.97 -28.83
CA GLY A 393 -8.87 3.74 -30.11
C GLY A 393 -7.95 3.04 -31.13
N THR A 394 -8.54 2.32 -32.06
CA THR A 394 -7.79 1.68 -33.17
C THR A 394 -7.24 2.67 -34.18
N THR A 395 -7.88 3.85 -34.31
CA THR A 395 -7.42 4.94 -35.17
C THR A 395 -6.41 5.81 -34.44
N THR A 396 -5.33 6.18 -35.12
CA THR A 396 -4.37 7.16 -34.60
C THR A 396 -5.07 8.42 -34.14
N LEU A 397 -4.82 8.84 -32.90
CA LEU A 397 -5.38 10.06 -32.33
C LEU A 397 -4.55 11.26 -32.82
N THR A 398 -5.19 12.16 -33.58
CA THR A 398 -4.54 13.36 -34.13
C THR A 398 -5.03 14.64 -33.50
N SER A 399 -6.21 14.61 -32.86
CA SER A 399 -6.76 15.74 -32.11
C SER A 399 -7.71 15.29 -31.01
N ALA A 400 -7.80 16.08 -29.95
CA ALA A 400 -8.79 15.94 -28.88
C ALA A 400 -9.02 17.28 -28.19
N THR A 401 -10.22 17.49 -27.62
CA THR A 401 -10.52 18.66 -26.80
C THR A 401 -10.52 18.21 -25.32
N ILE A 402 -9.69 18.85 -24.52
CA ILE A 402 -9.54 18.54 -23.08
C ILE A 402 -10.09 19.72 -22.29
N PHE A 403 -10.98 19.46 -21.36
CA PHE A 403 -11.56 20.44 -20.47
C PHE A 403 -11.04 20.27 -19.06
N ALA A 404 -10.70 21.37 -18.41
CA ALA A 404 -10.38 21.43 -16.99
C ALA A 404 -11.37 22.35 -16.27
N GLN A 405 -11.84 21.94 -15.11
CA GLN A 405 -12.82 22.66 -14.31
C GLN A 405 -12.40 22.65 -12.84
N ILE A 406 -12.27 23.82 -12.23
CA ILE A 406 -12.04 23.99 -10.79
C ILE A 406 -13.41 24.22 -10.13
N ASP A 407 -13.76 23.35 -9.18
CA ASP A 407 -15.04 23.39 -8.45
C ASP A 407 -16.25 23.48 -9.42
N ASN A 408 -17.07 24.51 -9.23
CA ASN A 408 -18.22 24.77 -10.08
C ASN A 408 -17.99 25.90 -11.09
N GLN A 409 -16.73 26.31 -11.34
CA GLN A 409 -16.44 27.34 -12.36
C GLN A 409 -16.67 26.80 -13.77
N PRO A 410 -16.88 27.68 -14.76
CA PRO A 410 -16.94 27.24 -16.15
C PRO A 410 -15.68 26.47 -16.56
N PRO A 411 -15.81 25.35 -17.29
CA PRO A 411 -14.65 24.59 -17.74
C PRO A 411 -13.83 25.38 -18.77
N VAL A 412 -12.53 25.27 -18.70
CA VAL A 412 -11.56 25.86 -19.64
C VAL A 412 -11.08 24.78 -20.59
N SER A 413 -11.14 25.03 -21.89
CA SER A 413 -10.72 24.04 -22.89
C SER A 413 -9.28 24.23 -23.35
N THR A 414 -8.64 23.10 -23.66
CA THR A 414 -7.35 23.02 -24.35
C THR A 414 -7.50 22.08 -25.54
N ASN A 415 -7.24 22.57 -26.74
CA ASN A 415 -7.24 21.74 -27.95
C ASN A 415 -5.84 21.10 -28.09
N TRP A 416 -5.79 19.80 -28.05
CA TRP A 416 -4.58 19.04 -28.30
C TRP A 416 -4.54 18.57 -29.76
N THR A 417 -3.35 18.63 -30.37
CA THR A 417 -3.07 18.05 -31.69
C THR A 417 -1.74 17.29 -31.64
N GLY A 418 -1.67 16.17 -32.33
CA GLY A 418 -0.48 15.33 -32.32
C GLY A 418 -0.63 14.10 -33.21
N ASN A 419 0.07 13.03 -32.85
CA ASN A 419 0.04 11.75 -33.58
C ASN A 419 0.30 10.61 -32.59
N LEU A 420 -0.76 10.12 -31.93
CA LEU A 420 -0.68 9.01 -30.99
C LEU A 420 -1.25 7.74 -31.62
N ALA A 421 -0.38 6.78 -31.89
CA ALA A 421 -0.80 5.43 -32.27
C ALA A 421 -1.61 4.76 -31.13
N ASN A 422 -2.30 3.68 -31.44
CA ASN A 422 -3.00 2.88 -30.42
C ASN A 422 -2.03 2.49 -29.31
N GLY A 423 -2.43 2.68 -28.06
CA GLY A 423 -1.62 2.42 -26.86
C GLY A 423 -0.59 3.49 -26.51
N ALA A 424 -0.29 4.43 -27.42
CA ALA A 424 0.65 5.51 -27.15
C ALA A 424 0.07 6.60 -26.26
N SER A 425 0.93 7.25 -25.47
CA SER A 425 0.55 8.33 -24.55
C SER A 425 1.48 9.53 -24.65
N VAL A 426 1.01 10.69 -24.19
CA VAL A 426 1.77 11.94 -24.11
C VAL A 426 1.34 12.76 -22.91
N ALA A 427 2.30 13.48 -22.31
CA ALA A 427 1.99 14.49 -21.30
C ALA A 427 1.54 15.79 -21.98
N VAL A 428 0.44 16.38 -21.50
CA VAL A 428 -0.18 17.60 -22.04
C VAL A 428 -0.32 18.63 -20.94
N ASP A 429 0.24 19.82 -21.16
CA ASP A 429 -0.02 20.99 -20.31
C ASP A 429 -1.32 21.64 -20.77
N LEU A 430 -2.25 21.87 -19.84
CA LEU A 430 -3.53 22.50 -20.13
C LEU A 430 -3.46 24.02 -19.97
N THR A 431 -4.48 24.70 -20.42
CA THR A 431 -4.62 26.15 -20.25
C THR A 431 -4.58 26.51 -18.76
N ALA A 432 -3.77 27.50 -18.39
CA ALA A 432 -3.68 27.97 -17.02
C ALA A 432 -5.02 28.53 -16.53
N MET A 433 -5.36 28.24 -15.28
CA MET A 433 -6.63 28.60 -14.66
C MET A 433 -6.40 29.38 -13.37
N PRO A 434 -7.14 30.47 -13.11
CA PRO A 434 -7.06 31.16 -11.82
C PRO A 434 -7.66 30.26 -10.73
N ALA A 435 -6.99 30.25 -9.57
CA ALA A 435 -7.46 29.57 -8.39
C ALA A 435 -7.30 30.48 -7.16
N ALA A 436 -8.37 30.69 -6.40
CA ALA A 436 -8.36 31.43 -5.16
C ALA A 436 -7.69 30.62 -4.05
N SER A 437 -7.42 31.25 -2.89
CA SER A 437 -6.95 30.49 -1.72
C SER A 437 -8.03 29.57 -1.18
N GLY A 438 -7.66 28.36 -0.81
CA GLY A 438 -8.56 27.35 -0.25
C GLY A 438 -8.34 25.95 -0.84
N ASN A 439 -9.22 25.04 -0.45
CA ASN A 439 -9.26 23.69 -1.00
C ASN A 439 -10.15 23.67 -2.25
N HIS A 440 -9.67 23.04 -3.28
CA HIS A 440 -10.34 22.96 -4.57
C HIS A 440 -10.42 21.53 -5.09
N THR A 441 -11.43 21.28 -5.90
CA THR A 441 -11.56 20.05 -6.71
C THR A 441 -11.29 20.40 -8.17
N LEU A 442 -10.35 19.69 -8.79
CA LEU A 442 -10.07 19.79 -10.22
C LEU A 442 -10.67 18.58 -10.93
N LYS A 443 -11.59 18.81 -11.82
CA LYS A 443 -12.14 17.81 -12.75
C LYS A 443 -11.58 18.06 -14.14
N ILE A 444 -11.03 17.03 -14.76
CA ILE A 444 -10.53 17.11 -16.15
C ILE A 444 -11.23 16.01 -16.96
N TYR A 445 -11.66 16.35 -18.16
CA TYR A 445 -12.25 15.38 -19.07
C TYR A 445 -11.88 15.66 -20.53
N VAL A 446 -11.78 14.60 -21.32
CA VAL A 446 -11.47 14.66 -22.75
C VAL A 446 -12.71 14.36 -23.58
N THR A 447 -12.79 14.95 -24.76
CA THR A 447 -13.90 14.76 -25.72
C THR A 447 -13.39 14.84 -27.14
N SER A 448 -14.23 14.40 -28.07
CA SER A 448 -14.08 14.62 -29.52
C SER A 448 -12.74 14.11 -30.08
N PRO A 449 -12.32 12.86 -29.80
CA PRO A 449 -11.15 12.28 -30.46
C PRO A 449 -11.29 12.33 -31.97
N ASN A 450 -10.36 13.00 -32.65
CA ASN A 450 -10.39 13.23 -34.10
C ASN A 450 -11.69 13.91 -34.60
N GLY A 451 -12.37 14.69 -33.77
CA GLY A 451 -13.65 15.29 -34.06
C GLY A 451 -14.84 14.32 -34.03
N ALA A 452 -14.63 13.06 -33.63
CA ALA A 452 -15.67 12.03 -33.54
C ALA A 452 -16.20 11.90 -32.09
N ILE A 453 -17.25 11.09 -31.94
CA ILE A 453 -17.73 10.67 -30.60
C ILE A 453 -16.74 9.69 -30.03
N ASP A 454 -16.39 9.83 -28.73
CA ASP A 454 -15.61 8.85 -27.99
C ASP A 454 -16.45 7.58 -27.80
N GLY A 455 -15.88 6.44 -28.20
CA GLY A 455 -16.55 5.15 -28.12
C GLY A 455 -16.56 4.58 -26.71
N LYS A 456 -15.79 5.18 -25.76
CA LYS A 456 -15.64 4.70 -24.40
C LYS A 456 -15.46 5.85 -23.39
N THR A 457 -16.56 6.34 -22.88
CA THR A 457 -16.57 7.52 -22.01
C THR A 457 -16.24 7.23 -20.54
N SER A 458 -16.08 5.96 -20.14
CA SER A 458 -15.75 5.59 -18.76
C SER A 458 -14.32 5.95 -18.35
N ASN A 459 -13.43 6.19 -19.32
CA ASN A 459 -12.02 6.51 -19.13
C ASN A 459 -11.65 7.97 -19.46
N ASP A 460 -12.66 8.82 -19.79
CA ASP A 460 -12.47 10.20 -20.24
C ASP A 460 -12.23 11.19 -19.10
N THR A 461 -12.63 10.86 -17.87
CA THR A 461 -12.67 11.83 -16.76
C THR A 461 -11.74 11.42 -15.62
N LEU A 462 -11.00 12.41 -15.09
CA LEU A 462 -10.23 12.34 -13.85
C LEU A 462 -10.62 13.47 -12.92
N THR A 463 -10.50 13.22 -11.61
CA THR A 463 -10.74 14.22 -10.57
C THR A 463 -9.64 14.11 -9.51
N THR A 464 -9.16 15.27 -9.04
CA THR A 464 -8.22 15.37 -7.92
C THR A 464 -8.56 16.57 -7.06
N THR A 465 -7.99 16.63 -5.86
CA THR A 465 -8.10 17.79 -4.97
C THR A 465 -6.74 18.45 -4.81
N PHE A 466 -6.73 19.76 -4.62
CA PHE A 466 -5.55 20.55 -4.36
C PHE A 466 -5.87 21.73 -3.45
N THR A 467 -4.84 22.31 -2.83
CA THR A 467 -4.97 23.45 -1.93
C THR A 467 -4.17 24.64 -2.48
N VAL A 468 -4.78 25.81 -2.55
CA VAL A 468 -4.10 27.06 -2.80
C VAL A 468 -3.88 27.77 -1.46
N LEU A 469 -2.62 27.99 -1.11
CA LEU A 469 -2.24 28.61 0.14
C LEU A 469 -2.48 30.12 0.10
N SER A 470 -2.93 30.68 1.21
CA SER A 470 -2.96 32.14 1.38
C SER A 470 -1.59 32.62 1.79
N ALA A 471 -1.06 33.62 1.09
CA ALA A 471 0.17 34.29 1.53
C ALA A 471 -0.08 35.12 2.80
N MET A 472 0.83 35.02 3.74
CA MET A 472 0.87 35.86 4.93
C MET A 472 1.66 37.15 4.63
N THR A 473 1.24 38.24 5.25
CA THR A 473 1.97 39.51 5.14
C THR A 473 2.99 39.62 6.27
N ALA A 474 4.25 39.93 5.93
CA ALA A 474 5.29 40.18 6.93
C ALA A 474 5.06 41.55 7.65
N PRO A 475 5.52 41.74 8.92
CA PRO A 475 6.26 40.76 9.74
C PRO A 475 5.35 39.69 10.35
N ILE A 476 5.88 38.45 10.46
CA ILE A 476 5.19 37.32 11.07
C ILE A 476 5.91 36.96 12.37
N THR A 477 5.14 36.72 13.42
CA THR A 477 5.64 36.17 14.68
C THR A 477 4.89 34.92 15.02
N GLN A 478 5.62 33.81 15.27
CA GLN A 478 5.03 32.53 15.64
C GLN A 478 5.68 32.00 16.92
N GLY A 479 4.88 31.98 18.00
CA GLY A 479 5.29 31.47 19.31
C GLY A 479 4.76 30.08 19.63
N PHE A 480 3.98 29.47 18.72
CA PHE A 480 3.32 28.16 18.93
C PHE A 480 2.38 28.11 20.12
N GLU A 481 1.79 29.27 20.48
CA GLU A 481 0.92 29.41 21.65
C GLU A 481 -0.44 28.71 21.48
N SER A 482 -0.96 28.64 20.24
CA SER A 482 -2.20 27.93 19.92
C SER A 482 -2.10 26.45 20.23
N ALA A 483 -3.19 25.85 20.73
CA ALA A 483 -3.30 24.39 20.89
C ALA A 483 -3.32 23.66 19.54
N THR A 484 -3.70 24.35 18.45
CA THR A 484 -3.64 23.80 17.08
C THR A 484 -2.20 23.76 16.59
N PHE A 485 -1.72 22.56 16.23
CA PHE A 485 -0.40 22.36 15.66
C PHE A 485 -0.48 21.37 14.47
N PRO A 486 0.16 21.65 13.33
CA PRO A 486 0.90 22.87 13.05
C PRO A 486 -0.01 24.11 13.06
N PRO A 487 0.52 25.33 13.19
CA PRO A 487 -0.27 26.57 13.14
C PRO A 487 -1.10 26.66 11.85
N THR A 488 -2.20 27.39 11.88
CA THR A 488 -3.07 27.56 10.72
C THR A 488 -2.27 28.02 9.49
N GLY A 489 -2.40 27.29 8.39
CA GLY A 489 -1.66 27.49 7.14
C GLY A 489 -0.25 26.94 7.13
N TRP A 490 0.30 26.52 8.28
CA TRP A 490 1.57 25.79 8.33
C TRP A 490 1.32 24.30 8.06
N ARG A 491 2.36 23.57 7.70
CA ARG A 491 2.29 22.14 7.42
C ARG A 491 3.50 21.37 7.91
N ILE A 492 3.32 20.09 8.13
CA ILE A 492 4.39 19.14 8.41
C ILE A 492 4.53 18.24 7.20
N LEU A 493 5.77 18.03 6.72
CA LEU A 493 6.11 16.94 5.83
C LEU A 493 6.98 15.97 6.62
N ASN A 494 6.46 14.79 6.84
CA ASN A 494 7.12 13.68 7.54
C ASN A 494 7.51 12.64 6.49
N THR A 495 8.81 12.48 6.20
CA THR A 495 9.30 11.62 5.12
C THR A 495 10.52 10.82 5.56
N PRO A 496 10.43 9.48 5.62
CA PRO A 496 9.23 8.66 5.40
C PRO A 496 8.20 8.85 6.51
N SER A 497 6.92 8.74 6.18
CA SER A 497 5.83 8.91 7.15
C SER A 497 5.92 7.88 8.28
N ASN A 498 6.21 8.34 9.49
CA ASN A 498 6.32 7.54 10.71
C ASN A 498 5.58 8.23 11.88
N SER A 499 5.70 7.70 13.10
CA SER A 499 5.03 8.25 14.28
C SER A 499 5.77 9.42 14.94
N VAL A 500 7.01 9.68 14.54
CA VAL A 500 7.87 10.74 15.10
C VAL A 500 7.92 11.89 14.11
N THR A 501 7.50 13.08 14.52
CA THR A 501 7.52 14.28 13.69
C THR A 501 7.41 15.52 14.56
N TRP A 502 7.44 16.70 13.95
CA TRP A 502 7.26 17.96 14.63
C TRP A 502 5.96 17.99 15.43
N GLN A 503 6.05 18.44 16.68
CA GLN A 503 4.93 18.56 17.58
C GLN A 503 5.05 19.81 18.47
N ARG A 504 3.91 20.23 19.06
CA ARG A 504 3.90 21.30 20.04
C ARG A 504 4.20 20.76 21.44
N THR A 505 5.07 21.44 22.17
CA THR A 505 5.31 21.14 23.59
C THR A 505 5.08 22.36 24.47
N GLY A 506 4.46 22.13 25.62
CA GLY A 506 4.39 23.12 26.72
C GLY A 506 5.48 22.94 27.77
N LEU A 507 6.32 21.90 27.65
CA LEU A 507 7.38 21.59 28.61
C LEU A 507 8.60 22.49 28.42
N ALA A 508 8.88 22.93 27.19
CA ALA A 508 10.02 23.73 26.81
C ALA A 508 9.57 25.02 26.12
N LYS A 509 10.16 26.17 26.49
CA LYS A 509 9.82 27.48 25.92
C LYS A 509 10.93 28.49 26.19
N LYS A 510 11.20 29.36 25.22
CA LYS A 510 12.04 30.57 25.42
C LYS A 510 11.22 31.70 26.02
N SER A 511 10.02 31.90 25.51
CA SER A 511 9.02 32.87 25.95
C SER A 511 7.63 32.27 25.77
N GLY A 512 6.59 32.90 26.32
CA GLY A 512 5.23 32.42 26.21
C GLY A 512 4.96 31.08 26.95
N SER A 513 4.17 30.20 26.37
CA SER A 513 3.70 28.97 27.03
C SER A 513 4.13 27.67 26.30
N ALA A 514 4.66 27.77 25.09
CA ALA A 514 4.96 26.58 24.26
C ALA A 514 6.09 26.83 23.25
N SER A 515 6.49 25.74 22.57
CA SER A 515 7.39 25.74 21.41
C SER A 515 7.07 24.60 20.45
N ALA A 516 7.66 24.63 19.26
CA ALA A 516 7.74 23.48 18.37
C ALA A 516 8.89 22.57 18.82
N MET A 517 8.69 21.26 18.76
CA MET A 517 9.67 20.25 19.16
C MET A 517 9.69 19.11 18.14
N LEU A 518 10.88 18.64 17.82
CA LEU A 518 11.08 17.35 17.16
C LEU A 518 11.73 16.40 18.17
N PRO A 519 11.06 15.29 18.55
CA PRO A 519 11.54 14.39 19.60
C PRO A 519 12.57 13.40 19.03
N PHE A 520 13.81 13.86 18.78
CA PHE A 520 14.90 13.03 18.26
C PHE A 520 15.17 11.77 19.09
N PHE A 521 14.92 11.83 20.40
CA PHE A 521 15.11 10.70 21.31
C PHE A 521 14.20 9.49 20.98
N ASP A 522 13.06 9.73 20.33
CA ASP A 522 12.07 8.72 20.01
C ASP A 522 12.28 8.07 18.62
N TYR A 523 13.28 8.54 17.86
CA TYR A 523 13.62 7.90 16.58
C TYR A 523 14.30 6.54 16.83
N SER A 524 13.68 5.48 16.33
CA SER A 524 14.18 4.10 16.40
C SER A 524 14.68 3.55 15.07
N ASN A 525 14.47 4.28 13.99
CA ASN A 525 14.82 3.89 12.63
C ASN A 525 16.08 4.63 12.19
N GLY A 526 16.91 4.01 11.39
CA GLY A 526 18.25 4.43 11.02
C GLY A 526 18.44 5.84 10.45
N PRO A 527 19.65 6.20 10.00
CA PRO A 527 20.00 7.54 9.56
C PRO A 527 19.20 7.97 8.31
N ASN A 528 18.97 9.28 8.16
CA ASN A 528 18.36 9.98 7.01
C ASN A 528 16.85 10.18 7.04
N GLU A 529 16.21 10.21 8.20
CA GLU A 529 14.86 10.73 8.32
C GLU A 529 14.87 12.26 8.34
N VAL A 530 13.99 12.89 7.57
CA VAL A 530 13.90 14.35 7.46
C VAL A 530 12.45 14.78 7.60
N ASP A 531 12.19 15.59 8.63
CA ASP A 531 10.89 16.17 8.91
C ASP A 531 10.91 17.68 8.70
N TYR A 532 9.97 18.18 7.91
CA TYR A 532 9.83 19.62 7.67
C TYR A 532 8.65 20.20 8.46
N LEU A 533 8.89 21.36 9.07
CA LEU A 533 7.84 22.25 9.55
C LEU A 533 7.86 23.50 8.67
N LEU A 534 6.90 23.64 7.78
CA LEU A 534 6.86 24.65 6.75
C LEU A 534 5.82 25.73 7.05
N SER A 535 6.22 27.00 6.90
CA SER A 535 5.31 28.13 7.04
C SER A 535 4.27 28.17 5.90
N SER A 536 3.22 28.97 6.05
CA SER A 536 2.46 29.48 4.89
C SER A 536 3.40 30.28 3.98
N PRO A 537 3.06 30.47 2.69
CA PRO A 537 3.76 31.45 1.86
C PRO A 537 3.79 32.80 2.54
N VAL A 538 4.94 33.45 2.51
CA VAL A 538 5.16 34.80 3.05
C VAL A 538 5.40 35.76 1.90
N SER A 539 4.56 36.80 1.79
CA SER A 539 4.75 37.84 0.78
C SER A 539 6.00 38.67 1.14
N ILE A 540 6.93 38.73 0.18
CA ILE A 540 8.17 39.52 0.25
C ILE A 540 8.25 40.51 -0.91
N ALA A 541 7.14 40.76 -1.58
CA ALA A 541 7.08 41.69 -2.71
C ALA A 541 7.52 43.11 -2.28
N GLY A 542 8.48 43.67 -2.99
CA GLY A 542 9.01 45.02 -2.71
C GLY A 542 9.91 45.10 -1.47
N ALA A 543 10.26 43.99 -0.84
CA ALA A 543 11.14 43.99 0.31
C ALA A 543 12.62 44.12 -0.10
N ASP A 544 13.34 45.09 0.50
CA ASP A 544 14.78 45.26 0.32
C ASP A 544 15.60 44.23 1.14
N SER A 545 15.03 43.72 2.23
CA SER A 545 15.61 42.69 3.08
C SER A 545 14.56 41.73 3.57
N VAL A 546 14.92 40.44 3.76
CA VAL A 546 14.04 39.37 4.26
C VAL A 546 14.76 38.68 5.41
N ILE A 547 14.40 39.00 6.64
CA ILE A 547 15.11 38.52 7.82
C ILE A 547 14.26 37.48 8.55
N LEU A 548 14.84 36.31 8.75
CA LEU A 548 14.34 35.28 9.65
C LEU A 548 15.10 35.33 10.97
N THR A 549 14.38 35.35 12.08
CA THR A 549 14.95 35.14 13.42
C THR A 549 14.21 34.02 14.12
N PHE A 550 14.92 33.15 14.80
CA PHE A 550 14.32 32.10 15.61
C PHE A 550 15.21 31.72 16.79
N GLU A 551 14.60 31.22 17.85
CA GLU A 551 15.25 30.66 19.02
C GLU A 551 15.28 29.15 18.93
N ARG A 552 16.39 28.50 19.24
CA ARG A 552 16.56 27.05 19.26
C ARG A 552 17.19 26.59 20.56
N ALA A 553 16.88 25.38 20.98
CA ALA A 553 17.53 24.72 22.11
C ALA A 553 17.77 23.24 21.73
N TYR A 554 18.99 22.78 21.93
CA TYR A 554 19.39 21.40 21.64
C TYR A 554 20.57 20.99 22.52
N GLN A 555 20.56 19.76 22.99
CA GLN A 555 21.67 19.10 23.65
C GLN A 555 21.91 17.74 23.02
N PRO A 556 23.13 17.41 22.57
CA PRO A 556 23.39 16.15 21.89
C PRO A 556 23.30 14.97 22.86
N TYR A 557 22.77 13.85 22.37
CA TYR A 557 22.80 12.56 23.06
C TYR A 557 24.22 11.98 23.13
N SER A 558 25.00 12.16 22.06
CA SER A 558 26.38 11.69 21.90
C SER A 558 27.20 12.73 21.12
N LEU A 559 28.53 12.72 21.30
CA LEU A 559 29.45 13.52 20.47
C LEU A 559 29.93 12.75 19.23
N SER A 560 29.51 11.50 19.04
CA SER A 560 29.79 10.73 17.83
C SER A 560 28.97 11.28 16.66
N ALA A 561 29.60 11.38 15.50
CA ALA A 561 28.91 11.81 14.27
C ALA A 561 27.79 10.85 13.84
N GLU A 562 27.83 9.61 14.27
CA GLU A 562 26.82 8.59 14.00
C GLU A 562 25.47 8.92 14.66
N PHE A 563 25.49 9.68 15.77
CA PHE A 563 24.29 10.10 16.52
C PHE A 563 24.08 11.61 16.47
N ALA A 564 24.50 12.25 15.39
CA ALA A 564 24.42 13.70 15.25
C ALA A 564 23.11 14.10 14.57
N ASP A 565 22.13 14.56 15.36
CA ASP A 565 20.94 15.21 14.82
C ASP A 565 21.30 16.53 14.15
N ALA A 566 20.48 16.98 13.20
CA ALA A 566 20.66 18.23 12.48
C ALA A 566 19.38 19.07 12.47
N LEU A 567 19.56 20.38 12.45
CA LEU A 567 18.51 21.36 12.14
C LEU A 567 18.97 22.19 10.95
N ALA A 568 18.15 22.24 9.92
CA ALA A 568 18.36 23.09 8.75
C ALA A 568 17.22 24.11 8.61
N VAL A 569 17.52 25.25 8.01
CA VAL A 569 16.53 26.18 7.48
C VAL A 569 16.60 26.10 5.97
N VAL A 570 15.46 25.83 5.37
CA VAL A 570 15.29 25.76 3.91
C VAL A 570 14.29 26.79 3.45
N ILE A 571 14.43 27.29 2.23
CA ILE A 571 13.41 28.14 1.60
C ILE A 571 12.96 27.52 0.29
N SER A 572 11.70 27.75 -0.04
CA SER A 572 11.12 27.48 -1.36
C SER A 572 10.61 28.77 -1.96
N THR A 573 10.91 28.96 -3.25
CA THR A 573 10.41 30.08 -4.08
C THR A 573 9.41 29.60 -5.14
N ASP A 574 9.08 28.33 -5.14
CA ASP A 574 8.19 27.63 -6.08
C ASP A 574 7.09 26.86 -5.38
N CYS A 575 6.61 27.39 -4.23
CA CYS A 575 5.49 26.87 -3.45
C CYS A 575 5.72 25.50 -2.82
N GLY A 576 6.98 25.17 -2.51
CA GLY A 576 7.35 23.93 -1.85
C GLY A 576 7.59 22.77 -2.82
N ASN A 577 7.77 23.03 -4.12
CA ASN A 577 8.21 22.03 -5.08
C ASN A 577 9.69 21.70 -4.91
N THR A 578 10.51 22.74 -4.70
CA THR A 578 11.94 22.59 -4.40
C THR A 578 12.32 23.42 -3.19
N PHE A 579 13.37 22.99 -2.51
CA PHE A 579 13.90 23.66 -1.32
C PHE A 579 15.39 23.95 -1.50
N THR A 580 15.80 25.15 -1.09
CA THR A 580 17.19 25.55 -1.00
C THR A 580 17.58 25.68 0.47
N GLU A 581 18.60 24.93 0.90
CA GLU A 581 19.16 25.05 2.24
C GLU A 581 19.92 26.41 2.36
N VAL A 582 19.56 27.14 3.39
CA VAL A 582 20.16 28.47 3.65
C VAL A 582 20.98 28.49 4.94
N TRP A 583 20.80 27.53 5.81
CA TRP A 583 21.53 27.35 7.05
C TRP A 583 21.34 25.91 7.58
N GLN A 584 22.42 25.35 8.15
CA GLN A 584 22.38 24.08 8.84
C GLN A 584 23.35 24.06 10.03
N ARG A 585 22.97 23.32 11.07
CA ARG A 585 23.82 22.91 12.19
C ARG A 585 23.52 21.49 12.58
N SER A 586 24.54 20.75 13.05
CA SER A 586 24.40 19.36 13.48
C SER A 586 25.27 19.06 14.70
N GLY A 587 24.86 18.07 15.48
CA GLY A 587 25.61 17.60 16.64
C GLY A 587 26.10 18.71 17.56
N ALA A 588 27.41 18.74 17.84
CA ALA A 588 28.03 19.77 18.69
C ALA A 588 27.84 21.21 18.17
N SER A 589 27.74 21.41 16.85
CA SER A 589 27.52 22.76 16.28
C SER A 589 26.07 23.25 16.45
N LEU A 590 25.11 22.33 16.63
CA LEU A 590 23.71 22.64 16.93
C LEU A 590 23.52 22.91 18.44
N ALA A 591 24.36 22.32 19.30
CA ALA A 591 24.24 22.40 20.75
C ALA A 591 24.11 23.82 21.28
N THR A 592 23.22 24.01 22.25
CA THR A 592 23.02 25.29 22.97
C THR A 592 23.47 25.23 24.43
N THR A 593 23.93 24.04 24.85
CA THR A 593 24.50 23.76 26.18
C THR A 593 25.74 22.89 26.03
N GLU A 594 26.60 22.90 27.04
CA GLU A 594 27.77 22.04 27.07
C GLU A 594 27.39 20.57 27.43
N GLY A 595 28.23 19.61 27.00
CA GLY A 595 28.14 18.21 27.33
C GLY A 595 27.08 17.46 26.53
N ILE A 596 26.78 16.23 26.99
CA ILE A 596 25.79 15.34 26.42
C ILE A 596 24.65 15.08 27.40
N ASN A 597 23.48 14.70 26.89
CA ASN A 597 22.35 14.29 27.71
C ASN A 597 21.71 13.02 27.15
N THR A 598 21.75 11.95 27.92
CA THR A 598 21.17 10.66 27.56
C THR A 598 19.70 10.51 27.99
N ASN A 599 19.08 11.60 28.49
CA ASN A 599 17.66 11.67 28.85
C ASN A 599 16.96 12.72 27.96
N ILE A 600 15.65 12.81 28.09
CA ILE A 600 14.87 13.86 27.43
C ILE A 600 15.39 15.24 27.88
N PHE A 601 15.81 16.06 26.93
CA PHE A 601 16.29 17.42 27.19
C PHE A 601 15.10 18.41 27.26
N ILE A 602 14.90 19.02 28.43
CA ILE A 602 13.92 20.10 28.63
C ILE A 602 14.71 21.36 28.95
N PRO A 603 14.88 22.31 28.01
CA PRO A 603 15.72 23.50 28.20
C PRO A 603 15.07 24.49 29.18
N THR A 604 15.93 25.14 30.00
CA THR A 604 15.57 26.37 30.72
C THR A 604 15.57 27.57 29.76
N ALA A 605 15.05 28.72 30.18
CA ALA A 605 14.98 29.91 29.33
C ALA A 605 16.37 30.41 28.86
N GLU A 606 17.42 30.17 29.64
CA GLU A 606 18.81 30.58 29.36
C GLU A 606 19.52 29.66 28.38
N GLN A 607 19.01 28.46 28.16
CA GLN A 607 19.58 27.42 27.30
C GLN A 607 19.14 27.52 25.82
N TRP A 608 18.42 28.59 25.47
CA TRP A 608 18.03 28.88 24.09
C TRP A 608 19.05 29.84 23.45
N ALA A 609 19.33 29.60 22.17
CA ALA A 609 20.23 30.42 21.36
C ALA A 609 19.49 31.01 20.16
N GLY A 610 19.58 32.32 20.01
CA GLY A 610 19.02 33.05 18.87
C GLY A 610 19.80 32.81 17.59
N THR A 611 19.10 32.74 16.49
CA THR A 611 19.67 32.70 15.13
C THR A 611 19.02 33.78 14.27
N ARG A 612 19.82 34.47 13.47
CA ARG A 612 19.36 35.50 12.54
C ARG A 612 19.94 35.25 11.16
N LEU A 613 19.08 35.15 10.16
CA LEU A 613 19.44 34.84 8.77
C LEU A 613 18.86 35.92 7.85
N ASP A 614 19.64 36.31 6.84
CA ASP A 614 19.12 37.08 5.72
C ASP A 614 18.77 36.13 4.57
N LEU A 615 17.49 36.05 4.25
CA LEU A 615 16.95 35.17 3.22
C LEU A 615 16.89 35.84 1.84
N LYS A 616 17.08 37.18 1.76
CA LYS A 616 16.96 37.91 0.49
C LYS A 616 17.88 37.40 -0.62
N PRO A 617 19.17 37.02 -0.32
CA PRO A 617 20.06 36.48 -1.35
C PRO A 617 19.57 35.20 -2.01
N PHE A 618 18.75 34.43 -1.31
CA PHE A 618 18.23 33.15 -1.78
C PHE A 618 16.84 33.25 -2.43
N ALA A 619 16.11 34.34 -2.19
CA ALA A 619 14.77 34.57 -2.70
C ALA A 619 14.75 34.99 -4.18
N GLY A 620 15.86 35.48 -4.73
CA GLY A 620 15.94 35.96 -6.11
C GLY A 620 14.85 37.00 -6.45
N SER A 621 14.13 36.77 -7.50
CA SER A 621 12.98 37.60 -7.96
C SER A 621 11.63 37.14 -7.42
N ALA A 622 11.58 36.16 -6.52
CA ALA A 622 10.33 35.66 -5.97
C ALA A 622 9.60 36.76 -5.18
N THR A 623 8.27 36.74 -5.27
CA THR A 623 7.39 37.65 -4.51
C THR A 623 6.85 37.00 -3.24
N GLU A 624 6.97 35.68 -3.14
CA GLU A 624 6.55 34.86 -2.00
C GLU A 624 7.61 33.77 -1.73
N ILE A 625 7.82 33.45 -0.46
CA ILE A 625 8.67 32.34 -0.02
C ILE A 625 7.95 31.49 1.01
N ILE A 626 8.30 30.19 1.07
CA ILE A 626 7.99 29.29 2.19
C ILE A 626 9.30 29.02 2.93
N VAL A 627 9.24 29.06 4.24
CA VAL A 627 10.39 28.76 5.11
C VAL A 627 10.10 27.51 5.94
#